data_86bdb1b0f05f44a0a294e3ec376611c0
#
_entry.id   86bdb1b0f05f44a0a294e3ec376611c0
#
_cell.length_a   1.000
_cell.length_b   1.000
_cell.length_c   1.000
_cell.angle_alpha   90.00
_cell.angle_beta   90.00
_cell.angle_gamma   90.00
#
_symmetry.space_group_name_H-M   'P 1'
#
loop_
_entity.id
_entity.type
_entity.pdbx_description
1 polymer ?
#
loop_
_entity_poly.entity_id
_entity_poly.type
_entity_poly.pdbx_seq_one_letter_code
_entity_poly.pdbx_strand_id
1 'polypeptide(L)'
;MNYYIDSSAIIKLIIKEEESQALLRVINQKMFTSVLAKVEVARTLARSGTSITKVRDQVMHHLDFLPISEEVINLIEEIPLPRQVRSLDSIHIGSAHLISELIDGVITYDKDMQQALDQLGII
;
A
#
# COMPACT_ATOMS: atom_id res chain seq x y z
N MET A 1 0.76 5.85 -15.60
CA MET A 1 -0.10 4.84 -15.00
C MET A 1 -0.23 5.09 -13.50
N ASN A 2 -1.36 4.75 -12.95
CA ASN A 2 -1.67 4.99 -11.54
C ASN A 2 -1.82 3.65 -10.81
N TYR A 3 -1.18 3.53 -9.65
CA TYR A 3 -1.24 2.30 -8.86
C TYR A 3 -1.58 2.59 -7.40
N TYR A 4 -2.19 1.64 -6.75
CA TYR A 4 -2.23 1.59 -5.30
C TYR A 4 -1.10 0.69 -4.82
N ILE A 5 -0.39 1.10 -3.79
CA ILE A 5 0.72 0.33 -3.22
C ILE A 5 0.47 0.13 -1.73
N ASP A 6 0.61 -1.10 -1.24
CA ASP A 6 0.44 -1.38 0.18
C ASP A 6 1.78 -1.26 0.92
N SER A 7 1.72 -1.41 2.24
CA SER A 7 2.90 -1.26 3.09
C SER A 7 3.97 -2.31 2.81
N SER A 8 3.57 -3.54 2.46
CA SER A 8 4.54 -4.60 2.17
C SER A 8 5.41 -4.23 0.96
N ALA A 9 4.81 -3.67 -0.06
CA ALA A 9 5.52 -3.25 -1.26
C ALA A 9 6.36 -1.99 -1.01
N ILE A 10 5.85 -1.04 -0.23
CA ILE A 10 6.60 0.15 0.15
C ILE A 10 7.87 -0.24 0.91
N ILE A 11 7.75 -1.13 1.89
CA ILE A 11 8.88 -1.62 2.67
C ILE A 11 9.90 -2.30 1.77
N LYS A 12 9.44 -3.09 0.80
CA LYS A 12 10.32 -3.73 -0.18
C LYS A 12 11.10 -2.71 -1.00
N LEU A 13 10.46 -1.63 -1.43
CA LEU A 13 11.13 -0.55 -2.14
C LEU A 13 12.21 0.10 -1.30
N ILE A 14 11.91 0.36 -0.02
CA ILE A 14 12.83 1.02 0.90
C ILE A 14 14.04 0.12 1.19
N ILE A 15 13.81 -1.15 1.53
CA ILE A 15 14.87 -2.08 1.92
C ILE A 15 15.74 -2.48 0.73
N LYS A 16 15.16 -2.63 -0.46
CA LYS A 16 15.89 -2.95 -1.70
C LYS A 16 16.40 -1.72 -2.42
N GLU A 17 16.35 -0.60 -1.81
CA GLU A 17 16.53 0.68 -2.43
C GLU A 17 18.00 1.03 -2.69
N GLU A 18 18.89 0.12 -2.38
CA GLU A 18 20.24 0.16 -2.96
C GLU A 18 20.19 0.08 -4.48
N GLU A 19 19.06 -0.40 -5.03
CA GLU A 19 18.82 -0.42 -6.46
C GLU A 19 18.01 0.82 -6.84
N SER A 20 18.69 1.80 -7.42
CA SER A 20 18.10 3.07 -7.84
C SER A 20 16.87 2.90 -8.75
N GLN A 21 16.72 1.76 -9.43
CA GLN A 21 15.58 1.48 -10.29
C GLN A 21 14.26 1.39 -9.54
N ALA A 22 14.29 0.87 -8.30
CA ALA A 22 13.08 0.78 -7.48
C ALA A 22 12.56 2.18 -7.13
N LEU A 23 13.47 3.10 -6.79
CA LEU A 23 13.12 4.48 -6.50
C LEU A 23 12.60 5.21 -7.75
N LEU A 24 13.23 4.99 -8.89
CA LEU A 24 12.79 5.58 -10.15
C LEU A 24 11.36 5.16 -10.52
N ARG A 25 11.00 3.93 -10.21
CA ARG A 25 9.65 3.43 -10.46
C ARG A 25 8.61 4.23 -9.67
N VAL A 26 8.90 4.54 -8.41
CA VAL A 26 8.01 5.34 -7.57
C VAL A 26 7.94 6.79 -8.08
N ILE A 27 9.09 7.35 -8.48
CA ILE A 27 9.19 8.72 -8.97
C ILE A 27 8.41 8.92 -10.27
N ASN A 28 8.49 7.95 -11.18
CA ASN A 28 7.92 8.10 -12.52
C ASN A 28 6.46 7.69 -12.65
N GLN A 29 5.88 7.15 -11.59
CA GLN A 29 4.50 6.70 -11.62
C GLN A 29 3.72 7.27 -10.46
N LYS A 30 2.44 7.54 -10.69
CA LYS A 30 1.57 8.02 -9.63
C LYS A 30 1.15 6.85 -8.77
N MET A 31 1.43 6.94 -7.48
CA MET A 31 1.14 5.88 -6.54
C MET A 31 0.33 6.39 -5.36
N PHE A 32 -0.74 5.69 -5.06
CA PHE A 32 -1.62 5.95 -3.94
C PHE A 32 -1.42 4.90 -2.86
N THR A 33 -1.58 5.31 -1.63
CA THR A 33 -1.61 4.36 -0.50
C THR A 33 -2.49 4.93 0.59
N SER A 34 -2.77 4.13 1.62
CA SER A 34 -3.47 4.61 2.80
C SER A 34 -2.52 5.36 3.72
N VAL A 35 -3.04 6.35 4.43
CA VAL A 35 -2.29 7.03 5.49
C VAL A 35 -1.81 6.03 6.56
N LEU A 36 -2.49 4.89 6.70
CA LEU A 36 -2.06 3.78 7.55
C LEU A 36 -0.63 3.35 7.26
N ALA A 37 -0.22 3.40 5.99
CA ALA A 37 1.12 2.99 5.57
C ALA A 37 2.23 3.76 6.30
N LYS A 38 1.97 5.02 6.68
CA LYS A 38 2.95 5.80 7.43
C LYS A 38 3.31 5.14 8.75
N VAL A 39 2.31 4.63 9.45
CA VAL A 39 2.52 3.95 10.73
C VAL A 39 3.17 2.58 10.52
N GLU A 40 2.66 1.82 9.58
CA GLU A 40 3.16 0.46 9.32
C GLU A 40 4.62 0.46 8.88
N VAL A 41 4.98 1.35 7.96
CA VAL A 41 6.34 1.47 7.47
C VAL A 41 7.27 1.92 8.60
N ALA A 42 6.89 2.97 9.34
CA ALA A 42 7.70 3.46 10.45
C ALA A 42 7.96 2.39 11.49
N ARG A 43 6.93 1.63 11.87
CA ARG A 43 7.06 0.59 12.90
C ARG A 43 7.88 -0.60 12.43
N THR A 44 7.71 -1.01 11.18
CA THR A 44 8.48 -2.12 10.62
C THR A 44 9.95 -1.78 10.53
N LEU A 45 10.30 -0.59 10.07
CA LEU A 45 11.68 -0.14 9.97
C LEU A 45 12.32 0.02 11.36
N ALA A 46 11.57 0.53 12.34
CA ALA A 46 12.05 0.65 13.71
C ALA A 46 12.39 -0.72 14.30
N ARG A 47 11.54 -1.72 14.06
CA ARG A 47 11.77 -3.09 14.56
C ARG A 47 12.95 -3.76 13.87
N SER A 48 13.24 -3.42 12.64
CA SER A 48 14.37 -3.99 11.91
C SER A 48 15.71 -3.42 12.33
N GLY A 49 15.72 -2.32 13.09
CA GLY A 49 16.94 -1.65 13.51
C GLY A 49 17.69 -0.99 12.39
N THR A 50 17.06 -0.78 11.25
CA THR A 50 17.70 -0.25 10.05
C THR A 50 17.62 1.28 10.04
N SER A 51 18.79 1.92 9.81
CA SER A 51 18.84 3.39 9.71
C SER A 51 18.76 3.83 8.24
N ILE A 52 17.57 3.78 7.69
CA ILE A 52 17.32 4.16 6.29
C ILE A 52 16.27 5.27 6.18
N THR A 53 16.27 6.16 7.17
CA THR A 53 15.29 7.24 7.28
C THR A 53 15.26 8.12 6.02
N LYS A 54 16.43 8.43 5.46
CA LYS A 54 16.52 9.25 4.27
C LYS A 54 15.82 8.60 3.07
N VAL A 55 16.05 7.31 2.87
CA VAL A 55 15.43 6.54 1.79
C VAL A 55 13.92 6.46 2.00
N ARG A 56 13.51 6.17 3.23
CA ARG A 56 12.10 6.13 3.58
C ARG A 56 11.43 7.46 3.24
N ASP A 57 12.02 8.58 3.62
CA ASP A 57 11.45 9.89 3.39
C ASP A 57 11.34 10.19 1.89
N GLN A 58 12.33 9.79 1.10
CA GLN A 58 12.31 9.96 -0.35
C GLN A 58 11.16 9.16 -0.98
N VAL A 59 11.01 7.90 -0.61
CA VAL A 59 9.93 7.05 -1.12
C VAL A 59 8.57 7.59 -0.72
N MET A 60 8.40 7.90 0.56
CA MET A 60 7.11 8.37 1.07
C MET A 60 6.71 9.72 0.47
N HIS A 61 7.67 10.56 0.13
CA HIS A 61 7.39 11.87 -0.48
C HIS A 61 6.70 11.74 -1.84
N HIS A 62 6.94 10.67 -2.56
CA HIS A 62 6.36 10.45 -3.89
C HIS A 62 5.02 9.72 -3.88
N LEU A 63 4.48 9.44 -2.70
CA LEU A 63 3.19 8.76 -2.57
C LEU A 63 2.08 9.76 -2.24
N ASP A 64 0.90 9.51 -2.78
CA ASP A 64 -0.31 10.22 -2.42
C ASP A 64 -1.07 9.41 -1.38
N PHE A 65 -1.32 10.01 -0.22
CA PHE A 65 -1.94 9.31 0.90
C PHE A 65 -3.44 9.55 0.96
N LEU A 66 -4.18 8.44 1.01
CA LEU A 66 -5.63 8.45 1.19
C LEU A 66 -5.96 8.39 2.68
N PRO A 67 -6.88 9.22 3.15
CA PRO A 67 -7.30 9.14 4.55
C PRO A 67 -8.09 7.84 4.80
N ILE A 68 -8.11 7.39 6.05
CA ILE A 68 -9.01 6.32 6.47
C ILE A 68 -10.38 6.96 6.69
N SER A 69 -11.09 7.16 5.60
CA SER A 69 -12.35 7.88 5.58
C SER A 69 -13.53 7.00 5.98
N GLU A 70 -14.66 7.64 6.23
CA GLU A 70 -15.88 6.93 6.50
C GLU A 70 -16.28 6.03 5.33
N GLU A 71 -16.06 6.48 4.09
CA GLU A 71 -16.31 5.69 2.89
C GLU A 71 -15.48 4.41 2.86
N VAL A 72 -14.21 4.49 3.24
CA VAL A 72 -13.33 3.31 3.33
C VAL A 72 -13.88 2.34 4.38
N ILE A 73 -14.25 2.83 5.54
CA ILE A 73 -14.79 2.00 6.62
C ILE A 73 -16.07 1.31 6.16
N ASN A 74 -16.98 2.05 5.52
CA ASN A 74 -18.23 1.49 5.03
C ASN A 74 -17.98 0.38 4.00
N LEU A 75 -17.04 0.58 3.09
CA LEU A 75 -16.67 -0.46 2.12
C LEU A 75 -16.19 -1.72 2.81
N ILE A 76 -15.32 -1.59 3.81
CA ILE A 76 -14.79 -2.75 4.55
C ILE A 76 -15.92 -3.53 5.22
N GLU A 77 -16.89 -2.83 5.78
CA GLU A 77 -18.04 -3.49 6.43
C GLU A 77 -18.93 -4.23 5.45
N GLU A 78 -18.99 -3.78 4.19
CA GLU A 78 -19.90 -4.33 3.18
C GLU A 78 -19.30 -5.41 2.31
N ILE A 79 -18.00 -5.35 2.03
CA ILE A 79 -17.38 -6.33 1.12
C ILE A 79 -17.10 -7.67 1.79
N PRO A 80 -17.37 -8.79 1.08
CA PRO A 80 -17.13 -10.12 1.64
C PRO A 80 -15.64 -10.47 1.52
N LEU A 81 -14.87 -10.18 2.56
CA LEU A 81 -13.44 -10.49 2.58
C LEU A 81 -13.18 -11.90 3.11
N PRO A 82 -12.18 -12.60 2.58
CA PRO A 82 -11.75 -13.88 3.12
C PRO A 82 -11.32 -13.76 4.60
N ARG A 83 -11.51 -14.84 5.36
CA ARG A 83 -11.25 -14.85 6.80
C ARG A 83 -9.80 -14.55 7.18
N GLN A 84 -8.86 -14.89 6.32
CA GLN A 84 -7.44 -14.65 6.55
C GLN A 84 -7.04 -13.18 6.41
N VAL A 85 -7.88 -12.34 5.83
CA VAL A 85 -7.62 -10.91 5.72
C VAL A 85 -7.82 -10.26 7.08
N ARG A 86 -6.75 -9.67 7.60
CA ARG A 86 -6.76 -9.00 8.90
C ARG A 86 -7.26 -7.57 8.79
N SER A 87 -7.58 -6.98 9.94
CA SER A 87 -8.17 -5.63 10.00
C SER A 87 -7.35 -4.57 9.27
N LEU A 88 -6.02 -4.55 9.48
CA LEU A 88 -5.17 -3.55 8.85
C LEU A 88 -5.10 -3.78 7.33
N ASP A 89 -5.05 -5.03 6.89
CA ASP A 89 -5.05 -5.36 5.46
C ASP A 89 -6.37 -4.95 4.81
N SER A 90 -7.48 -5.07 5.53
CA SER A 90 -8.78 -4.65 5.01
C SER A 90 -8.85 -3.14 4.74
N ILE A 91 -8.08 -2.34 5.49
CA ILE A 91 -8.01 -0.89 5.25
C ILE A 91 -7.33 -0.62 3.90
N HIS A 92 -6.28 -1.35 3.57
CA HIS A 92 -5.64 -1.23 2.25
C HIS A 92 -6.59 -1.67 1.14
N ILE A 93 -7.28 -2.78 1.33
CA ILE A 93 -8.23 -3.29 0.34
C ILE A 93 -9.38 -2.29 0.12
N GLY A 94 -9.95 -1.78 1.20
CA GLY A 94 -11.03 -0.78 1.12
C GLY A 94 -10.57 0.50 0.44
N SER A 95 -9.36 0.96 0.74
CA SER A 95 -8.78 2.15 0.13
C SER A 95 -8.58 1.97 -1.37
N ALA A 96 -8.00 0.83 -1.77
CA ALA A 96 -7.81 0.51 -3.18
C ALA A 96 -9.15 0.38 -3.91
N HIS A 97 -10.13 -0.24 -3.27
CA HIS A 97 -11.46 -0.40 -3.84
C HIS A 97 -12.14 0.96 -4.07
N LEU A 98 -11.99 1.87 -3.12
CA LEU A 98 -12.58 3.21 -3.23
C LEU A 98 -12.11 3.95 -4.50
N ILE A 99 -10.84 3.77 -4.85
CA ILE A 99 -10.25 4.44 -6.03
C ILE A 99 -10.03 3.50 -7.21
N SER A 100 -10.70 2.35 -7.22
CA SER A 100 -10.47 1.32 -8.23
C SER A 100 -10.59 1.81 -9.67
N GLU A 101 -11.45 2.78 -9.92
CA GLU A 101 -11.62 3.34 -11.26
C GLU A 101 -10.49 4.28 -11.67
N LEU A 102 -9.68 4.74 -10.72
CA LEU A 102 -8.57 5.67 -10.96
C LEU A 102 -7.23 4.98 -11.13
N ILE A 103 -7.14 3.70 -10.78
CA ILE A 103 -5.87 2.97 -10.77
C ILE A 103 -5.85 1.86 -11.83
N ASP A 104 -4.65 1.56 -12.30
CA ASP A 104 -4.42 0.49 -13.28
C ASP A 104 -4.08 -0.83 -12.60
N GLY A 105 -3.76 -0.79 -11.32
CA GLY A 105 -3.45 -2.00 -10.57
C GLY A 105 -3.08 -1.71 -9.13
N VAL A 106 -2.84 -2.80 -8.39
CA VAL A 106 -2.39 -2.75 -6.99
C VAL A 106 -1.07 -3.49 -6.90
N ILE A 107 -0.09 -2.87 -6.23
CA ILE A 107 1.22 -3.49 -6.01
C ILE A 107 1.27 -3.96 -4.56
N THR A 108 1.37 -5.26 -4.37
CA THR A 108 1.48 -5.89 -3.05
C THR A 108 2.34 -7.14 -3.14
N TYR A 109 3.01 -7.47 -2.04
CA TYR A 109 3.74 -8.73 -1.88
C TYR A 109 3.01 -9.67 -0.93
N ASP A 110 1.82 -9.29 -0.47
CA ASP A 110 0.98 -10.12 0.39
C ASP A 110 0.05 -10.97 -0.48
N LYS A 111 0.23 -12.29 -0.43
CA LYS A 111 -0.54 -13.23 -1.25
C LYS A 111 -2.02 -13.27 -0.89
N ASP A 112 -2.33 -13.16 0.40
CA ASP A 112 -3.71 -13.15 0.85
C ASP A 112 -4.44 -11.90 0.38
N MET A 113 -3.75 -10.77 0.42
CA MET A 113 -4.29 -9.51 -0.09
C MET A 113 -4.50 -9.59 -1.60
N GLN A 114 -3.53 -10.11 -2.35
CA GLN A 114 -3.67 -10.26 -3.80
C GLN A 114 -4.86 -11.14 -4.15
N GLN A 115 -5.04 -12.24 -3.45
CA GLN A 115 -6.17 -13.14 -3.67
C GLN A 115 -7.50 -12.43 -3.39
N ALA A 116 -7.58 -11.66 -2.32
CA ALA A 116 -8.79 -10.91 -1.97
C ALA A 116 -9.11 -9.86 -3.04
N LEU A 117 -8.11 -9.14 -3.52
CA LEU A 117 -8.27 -8.15 -4.59
C LEU A 117 -8.76 -8.80 -5.88
N ASP A 118 -8.22 -9.95 -6.23
CA ASP A 118 -8.62 -10.70 -7.41
C ASP A 118 -10.09 -11.12 -7.32
N GLN A 119 -10.51 -11.60 -6.16
CA GLN A 119 -11.91 -12.00 -5.93
C GLN A 119 -12.88 -10.84 -6.03
N LEU A 120 -12.44 -9.64 -5.66
CA LEU A 120 -13.25 -8.43 -5.75
C LEU A 120 -13.21 -7.78 -7.14
N GLY A 121 -12.40 -8.30 -8.05
CA GLY A 121 -12.23 -7.71 -9.37
C GLY A 121 -11.44 -6.40 -9.36
N ILE A 122 -10.66 -6.18 -8.33
CA ILE A 122 -9.76 -5.02 -8.24
C ILE A 122 -8.41 -5.47 -8.79
N ILE A 123 -8.02 -4.89 -9.88
CA ILE A 123 -6.84 -5.32 -10.63
C ILE A 123 -5.54 -5.12 -9.88
#